data_5bfbf4ee22e5fe7864bbe46bf31bbcca
#
_entry.id   5bfbf4ee22e5fe7864bbe46bf31bbcca
#
_cell.length_a   1.000
_cell.length_b   1.000
_cell.length_c   1.000
_cell.angle_alpha   90.00
_cell.angle_beta   90.00
_cell.angle_gamma   90.00
#
_symmetry.space_group_name_H-M   'P 1'
#
loop_
_entity.id
_entity.type
_entity.pdbx_description
1 polymer ?
#
loop_
_entity_poly.entity_id
_entity_poly.type
_entity_poly.pdbx_seq_one_letter_code
_entity_poly.pdbx_strand_id
1 'polypeptide(L)'
;MPSTRPPRESSPTPASVDRVIAVVPTFHPDEGVIGRLEALARQVDRVIAVDDGSGPSADRLLAEAAASGIEVHRLERNSGIAVALNTGVRAALAHGADYVVNVDQDTDLPPDYVATALGIFARANPVTRLGIVCVDAVNGAPALPTWVSPEGFGLVPEAIQTGFVISRECLERGGLFDERLVIDCVDTEYCLRVRDRGFRIAVAKGTDIRHSIGRRAELRPFGIPVRHRESGRVATYQYHSPFRRYYIARNNIDLVLRNLTRRPRWVAAVARRETGGMIVSMVSGPQRTAQVLAITTGTIHGLLRRRGMIPRWLKALIT
;
A
#
# COMPACT_ATOMS: atom_id res chain seq x y z
N MET A 1 -29.89 -58.22 -28.67
CA MET A 1 -30.07 -57.22 -27.63
C MET A 1 -28.70 -56.57 -27.34
N PRO A 2 -28.42 -55.37 -27.75
CA PRO A 2 -27.17 -54.73 -27.41
C PRO A 2 -27.24 -54.12 -25.99
N SER A 3 -26.26 -54.47 -25.16
CA SER A 3 -26.07 -53.99 -23.78
C SER A 3 -25.60 -52.52 -23.82
N THR A 4 -26.44 -51.63 -23.37
CA THR A 4 -26.08 -50.22 -23.16
C THR A 4 -25.39 -50.08 -21.81
N ARG A 5 -24.06 -49.82 -21.85
CA ARG A 5 -23.26 -49.44 -20.67
C ARG A 5 -23.63 -48.01 -20.26
N PRO A 6 -23.94 -47.74 -18.98
CA PRO A 6 -24.21 -46.37 -18.54
C PRO A 6 -22.95 -45.49 -18.65
N PRO A 7 -23.10 -44.17 -18.91
CA PRO A 7 -21.97 -43.26 -18.98
C PRO A 7 -21.26 -43.21 -17.62
N ARG A 8 -19.93 -43.25 -17.65
CA ARG A 8 -19.09 -43.01 -16.45
C ARG A 8 -19.32 -41.59 -15.98
N GLU A 9 -19.85 -41.45 -14.74
CA GLU A 9 -19.83 -40.20 -14.03
C GLU A 9 -18.38 -39.72 -13.90
N SER A 10 -18.10 -38.55 -14.44
CA SER A 10 -16.82 -37.85 -14.26
C SER A 10 -16.71 -37.46 -12.78
N SER A 11 -15.76 -38.08 -12.08
CA SER A 11 -15.41 -37.66 -10.72
C SER A 11 -15.14 -36.15 -10.70
N PRO A 12 -15.66 -35.38 -9.75
CA PRO A 12 -15.36 -33.95 -9.65
C PRO A 12 -13.85 -33.79 -9.47
N THR A 13 -13.23 -33.01 -10.34
CA THR A 13 -11.84 -32.58 -10.17
C THR A 13 -11.74 -31.90 -8.80
N PRO A 14 -10.78 -32.29 -7.94
CA PRO A 14 -10.61 -31.63 -6.66
C PRO A 14 -10.43 -30.11 -6.92
N ALA A 15 -11.22 -29.29 -6.22
CA ALA A 15 -11.08 -27.84 -6.30
C ALA A 15 -9.62 -27.50 -6.03
N SER A 16 -8.96 -26.84 -6.96
CA SER A 16 -7.60 -26.36 -6.77
C SER A 16 -7.62 -25.44 -5.55
N VAL A 17 -6.76 -25.71 -4.58
CA VAL A 17 -6.56 -24.82 -3.44
C VAL A 17 -5.99 -23.50 -3.99
N ASP A 18 -6.64 -22.39 -3.68
CA ASP A 18 -6.19 -21.07 -4.11
C ASP A 18 -4.75 -20.83 -3.65
N ARG A 19 -3.87 -20.46 -4.58
CA ARG A 19 -2.47 -20.16 -4.29
C ARG A 19 -2.31 -18.71 -3.87
N VAL A 20 -1.82 -18.50 -2.67
CA VAL A 20 -1.62 -17.18 -2.07
C VAL A 20 -0.14 -16.88 -1.94
N ILE A 21 0.32 -15.79 -2.53
CA ILE A 21 1.73 -15.37 -2.46
C ILE A 21 1.82 -13.96 -1.88
N ALA A 22 2.66 -13.80 -0.87
CA ALA A 22 2.92 -12.49 -0.29
C ALA A 22 4.10 -11.79 -0.99
N VAL A 23 3.99 -10.47 -1.14
CA VAL A 23 5.01 -9.58 -1.68
C VAL A 23 5.36 -8.53 -0.63
N VAL A 24 6.62 -8.47 -0.24
CA VAL A 24 7.15 -7.57 0.78
C VAL A 24 8.24 -6.70 0.17
N PRO A 25 7.96 -5.44 -0.19
CA PRO A 25 9.01 -4.50 -0.58
C PRO A 25 9.85 -4.16 0.64
N THR A 26 11.19 -4.22 0.50
CA THR A 26 12.14 -3.87 1.56
C THR A 26 13.09 -2.77 1.11
N PHE A 27 13.44 -1.88 2.05
CA PHE A 27 14.46 -0.86 1.85
C PHE A 27 15.08 -0.50 3.20
N HIS A 28 16.39 -0.77 3.36
CA HIS A 28 17.10 -0.67 4.64
C HIS A 28 16.32 -1.37 5.77
N PRO A 29 16.05 -2.68 5.64
CA PRO A 29 15.25 -3.43 6.62
C PRO A 29 15.91 -3.40 8.01
N ASP A 30 15.09 -3.41 9.06
CA ASP A 30 15.52 -3.57 10.44
C ASP A 30 15.65 -5.04 10.84
N GLU A 31 16.24 -5.32 12.01
CA GLU A 31 16.44 -6.68 12.54
C GLU A 31 15.13 -7.45 12.74
N GLY A 32 14.00 -6.76 12.92
CA GLY A 32 12.70 -7.40 13.12
C GLY A 32 12.09 -7.94 11.81
N VAL A 33 12.65 -7.62 10.64
CA VAL A 33 12.09 -8.02 9.35
C VAL A 33 11.99 -9.55 9.22
N ILE A 34 12.98 -10.30 9.71
CA ILE A 34 13.00 -11.77 9.60
C ILE A 34 11.78 -12.38 10.29
N GLY A 35 11.54 -12.02 11.56
CA GLY A 35 10.39 -12.51 12.31
C GLY A 35 9.04 -12.18 11.65
N ARG A 36 8.92 -11.00 11.02
CA ARG A 36 7.72 -10.60 10.27
C ARG A 36 7.54 -11.43 8.99
N LEU A 37 8.62 -11.67 8.22
CA LEU A 37 8.59 -12.53 7.03
C LEU A 37 8.21 -13.97 7.38
N GLU A 38 8.76 -14.53 8.46
CA GLU A 38 8.42 -15.87 8.96
C GLU A 38 6.97 -15.95 9.46
N ALA A 39 6.48 -14.91 10.15
CA ALA A 39 5.08 -14.84 10.56
C ALA A 39 4.13 -14.82 9.35
N LEU A 40 4.50 -14.11 8.31
CA LEU A 40 3.74 -14.05 7.06
C LEU A 40 3.80 -15.39 6.30
N ALA A 41 4.96 -16.07 6.28
CA ALA A 41 5.13 -17.37 5.63
C ALA A 41 4.23 -18.47 6.21
N ARG A 42 3.76 -18.31 7.45
CA ARG A 42 2.78 -19.23 8.05
C ARG A 42 1.34 -19.05 7.54
N GLN A 43 1.06 -17.97 6.81
CA GLN A 43 -0.27 -17.64 6.31
C GLN A 43 -0.42 -17.79 4.80
N VAL A 44 0.69 -17.97 4.06
CA VAL A 44 0.72 -17.97 2.58
C VAL A 44 1.58 -19.11 2.05
N ASP A 45 1.40 -19.48 0.78
CA ASP A 45 2.19 -20.54 0.15
C ASP A 45 3.63 -20.15 -0.12
N ARG A 46 3.89 -18.83 -0.29
CA ARG A 46 5.23 -18.28 -0.55
C ARG A 46 5.31 -16.83 -0.15
N VAL A 47 6.48 -16.41 0.31
CA VAL A 47 6.81 -14.99 0.53
C VAL A 47 7.92 -14.59 -0.44
N ILE A 48 7.72 -13.46 -1.12
CA ILE A 48 8.69 -12.83 -2.01
C ILE A 48 9.08 -11.48 -1.38
N ALA A 49 10.30 -11.36 -0.92
CA ALA A 49 10.89 -10.11 -0.47
C ALA A 49 11.61 -9.43 -1.64
N VAL A 50 11.33 -8.15 -1.87
CA VAL A 50 11.96 -7.38 -2.95
C VAL A 50 12.72 -6.21 -2.36
N ASP A 51 14.06 -6.31 -2.34
CA ASP A 51 14.94 -5.25 -1.86
C ASP A 51 15.07 -4.14 -2.91
N ASP A 52 14.64 -2.92 -2.56
CA ASP A 52 14.68 -1.74 -3.44
C ASP A 52 16.05 -1.04 -3.37
N GLY A 53 17.13 -1.83 -3.49
CA GLY A 53 18.48 -1.28 -3.61
C GLY A 53 19.05 -0.74 -2.30
N SER A 54 18.91 -1.48 -1.19
CA SER A 54 19.47 -1.13 0.12
C SER A 54 21.00 -1.16 0.16
N GLY A 55 21.64 -1.82 -0.81
CA GLY A 55 23.09 -1.98 -0.87
C GLY A 55 23.64 -2.97 0.17
N PRO A 56 24.97 -2.94 0.43
CA PRO A 56 25.64 -3.95 1.27
C PRO A 56 25.14 -3.99 2.73
N SER A 57 24.57 -2.91 3.25
CA SER A 57 24.06 -2.87 4.63
C SER A 57 22.92 -3.87 4.88
N ALA A 58 22.20 -4.32 3.85
CA ALA A 58 21.12 -5.28 3.96
C ALA A 58 21.57 -6.74 3.69
N ASP A 59 22.80 -6.98 3.26
CA ASP A 59 23.26 -8.30 2.78
C ASP A 59 23.03 -9.40 3.81
N ARG A 60 23.33 -9.16 5.08
CA ARG A 60 23.15 -10.13 6.16
C ARG A 60 21.67 -10.52 6.33
N LEU A 61 20.79 -9.53 6.46
CA LEU A 61 19.36 -9.78 6.68
C LEU A 61 18.70 -10.44 5.46
N LEU A 62 19.07 -10.04 4.24
CA LEU A 62 18.55 -10.64 3.02
C LEU A 62 19.05 -12.09 2.84
N ALA A 63 20.30 -12.39 3.22
CA ALA A 63 20.82 -13.75 3.22
C ALA A 63 20.11 -14.63 4.27
N GLU A 64 19.85 -14.09 5.46
CA GLU A 64 19.09 -14.77 6.51
C GLU A 64 17.65 -15.04 6.08
N ALA A 65 16.97 -14.06 5.47
CA ALA A 65 15.64 -14.26 4.89
C ALA A 65 15.63 -15.39 3.85
N ALA A 66 16.62 -15.41 2.94
CA ALA A 66 16.74 -16.48 1.95
C ALA A 66 16.98 -17.85 2.58
N ALA A 67 17.81 -17.94 3.65
CA ALA A 67 18.04 -19.16 4.40
C ALA A 67 16.78 -19.67 5.13
N SER A 68 15.86 -18.78 5.50
CA SER A 68 14.53 -19.11 6.07
C SER A 68 13.49 -19.50 5.01
N GLY A 69 13.88 -19.65 3.73
CA GLY A 69 12.98 -20.09 2.66
C GLY A 69 12.20 -18.95 1.99
N ILE A 70 12.52 -17.70 2.29
CA ILE A 70 11.92 -16.53 1.62
C ILE A 70 12.60 -16.33 0.26
N GLU A 71 11.80 -16.13 -0.81
CA GLU A 71 12.33 -15.77 -2.12
C GLU A 71 12.76 -14.31 -2.12
N VAL A 72 14.05 -14.03 -2.38
CA VAL A 72 14.60 -12.68 -2.31
C VAL A 72 14.97 -12.19 -3.71
N HIS A 73 14.39 -11.06 -4.12
CA HIS A 73 14.78 -10.29 -5.30
C HIS A 73 15.48 -9.01 -4.89
N ARG A 74 16.56 -8.65 -5.60
CA ARG A 74 17.30 -7.41 -5.31
C ARG A 74 17.33 -6.50 -6.53
N LEU A 75 16.90 -5.26 -6.35
CA LEU A 75 17.05 -4.22 -7.35
C LEU A 75 18.45 -3.58 -7.22
N GLU A 76 19.04 -3.20 -8.35
CA GLU A 76 20.38 -2.59 -8.36
C GLU A 76 20.45 -1.25 -7.63
N ARG A 77 19.32 -0.53 -7.56
CA ARG A 77 19.21 0.80 -6.94
C ARG A 77 17.80 1.05 -6.44
N ASN A 78 17.66 2.01 -5.53
CA ASN A 78 16.34 2.48 -5.10
C ASN A 78 15.56 3.03 -6.31
N SER A 79 14.50 2.32 -6.66
CA SER A 79 13.62 2.61 -7.80
C SER A 79 12.22 3.06 -7.37
N GLY A 80 11.92 2.93 -6.08
CA GLY A 80 10.67 3.28 -5.44
C GLY A 80 9.75 2.09 -5.19
N ILE A 81 8.88 2.23 -4.17
CA ILE A 81 8.03 1.13 -3.67
C ILE A 81 7.16 0.51 -4.78
N ALA A 82 6.67 1.30 -5.74
CA ALA A 82 5.85 0.77 -6.82
C ALA A 82 6.61 -0.19 -7.74
N VAL A 83 7.90 0.04 -7.99
CA VAL A 83 8.76 -0.87 -8.76
C VAL A 83 9.02 -2.15 -7.98
N ALA A 84 9.34 -2.04 -6.69
CA ALA A 84 9.56 -3.19 -5.83
C ALA A 84 8.29 -4.06 -5.73
N LEU A 85 7.12 -3.46 -5.47
CA LEU A 85 5.83 -4.15 -5.47
C LEU A 85 5.57 -4.87 -6.80
N ASN A 86 5.74 -4.17 -7.92
CA ASN A 86 5.49 -4.75 -9.23
C ASN A 86 6.46 -5.89 -9.58
N THR A 87 7.70 -5.80 -9.14
CA THR A 87 8.67 -6.90 -9.30
C THR A 87 8.19 -8.15 -8.58
N GLY A 88 7.79 -8.02 -7.31
CA GLY A 88 7.24 -9.14 -6.55
C GLY A 88 5.91 -9.65 -7.09
N VAL A 89 5.00 -8.76 -7.51
CA VAL A 89 3.70 -9.16 -8.08
C VAL A 89 3.89 -9.94 -9.40
N ARG A 90 4.82 -9.51 -10.26
CA ARG A 90 5.13 -10.25 -11.51
C ARG A 90 5.68 -11.65 -11.19
N ALA A 91 6.57 -11.77 -10.21
CA ALA A 91 7.08 -13.05 -9.75
C ALA A 91 5.97 -13.94 -9.16
N ALA A 92 5.11 -13.37 -8.30
CA ALA A 92 3.97 -14.07 -7.73
C ALA A 92 3.01 -14.60 -8.80
N LEU A 93 2.68 -13.78 -9.81
CA LEU A 93 1.83 -14.20 -10.94
C LEU A 93 2.51 -15.31 -11.79
N ALA A 94 3.83 -15.24 -11.98
CA ALA A 94 4.60 -16.27 -12.67
C ALA A 94 4.61 -17.60 -11.89
N HIS A 95 4.60 -17.56 -10.57
CA HIS A 95 4.40 -18.71 -9.70
C HIS A 95 2.95 -19.20 -9.63
N GLY A 96 2.04 -18.60 -10.36
CA GLY A 96 0.65 -19.04 -10.42
C GLY A 96 -0.23 -18.54 -9.25
N ALA A 97 0.11 -17.44 -8.59
CA ALA A 97 -0.72 -16.89 -7.51
C ALA A 97 -2.15 -16.58 -7.99
N ASP A 98 -3.15 -17.02 -7.23
CA ASP A 98 -4.56 -16.63 -7.40
C ASP A 98 -4.84 -15.33 -6.63
N TYR A 99 -4.14 -15.16 -5.51
CA TYR A 99 -4.15 -13.94 -4.70
C TYR A 99 -2.73 -13.49 -4.37
N VAL A 100 -2.52 -12.18 -4.38
CA VAL A 100 -1.27 -11.55 -3.93
C VAL A 100 -1.54 -10.72 -2.68
N VAL A 101 -0.75 -10.96 -1.63
CA VAL A 101 -0.81 -10.20 -0.38
C VAL A 101 0.35 -9.20 -0.34
N ASN A 102 0.06 -7.90 -0.35
CA ASN A 102 1.08 -6.87 -0.19
C ASN A 102 1.24 -6.49 1.27
N VAL A 103 2.47 -6.52 1.78
CA VAL A 103 2.78 -6.19 3.18
C VAL A 103 4.05 -5.36 3.23
N ASP A 104 4.04 -4.23 3.93
CA ASP A 104 5.26 -3.44 4.17
C ASP A 104 6.19 -4.15 5.16
N GLN A 105 7.49 -3.96 5.02
CA GLN A 105 8.53 -4.61 5.84
C GLN A 105 8.39 -4.36 7.35
N ASP A 106 7.68 -3.33 7.78
CA ASP A 106 7.47 -2.89 9.15
C ASP A 106 6.03 -3.10 9.64
N THR A 107 5.30 -4.01 8.98
CA THR A 107 3.90 -4.34 9.31
C THR A 107 3.77 -5.71 9.94
N ASP A 108 3.09 -5.78 11.09
CA ASP A 108 2.66 -7.02 11.71
C ASP A 108 1.19 -7.30 11.36
N LEU A 109 0.95 -8.40 10.64
CA LEU A 109 -0.40 -8.89 10.35
C LEU A 109 -0.91 -9.81 11.46
N PRO A 110 -2.22 -9.78 11.79
CA PRO A 110 -2.84 -10.82 12.62
C PRO A 110 -2.63 -12.22 12.01
N PRO A 111 -2.49 -13.27 12.82
CA PRO A 111 -2.13 -14.61 12.32
C PRO A 111 -3.21 -15.28 11.45
N ASP A 112 -4.44 -14.78 11.47
CA ASP A 112 -5.59 -15.27 10.70
C ASP A 112 -6.04 -14.29 9.59
N TYR A 113 -5.26 -13.24 9.36
CA TYR A 113 -5.65 -12.17 8.43
C TYR A 113 -5.90 -12.68 7.01
N VAL A 114 -4.96 -13.46 6.46
CA VAL A 114 -5.08 -13.95 5.08
C VAL A 114 -6.29 -14.88 4.94
N ALA A 115 -6.49 -15.79 5.88
CA ALA A 115 -7.68 -16.68 5.89
C ALA A 115 -8.98 -15.89 5.98
N THR A 116 -9.02 -14.83 6.80
CA THR A 116 -10.17 -13.93 6.90
C THR A 116 -10.47 -13.25 5.57
N ALA A 117 -9.43 -12.74 4.89
CA ALA A 117 -9.58 -12.07 3.61
C ALA A 117 -10.06 -13.03 2.50
N LEU A 118 -9.50 -14.22 2.43
CA LEU A 118 -9.95 -15.27 1.49
C LEU A 118 -11.40 -15.69 1.75
N GLY A 119 -11.81 -15.80 3.01
CA GLY A 119 -13.20 -16.05 3.38
C GLY A 119 -14.18 -14.96 2.91
N ILE A 120 -13.72 -13.72 2.76
CA ILE A 120 -14.51 -12.63 2.17
C ILE A 120 -14.61 -12.82 0.64
N PHE A 121 -13.51 -13.13 -0.06
CA PHE A 121 -13.54 -13.45 -1.50
C PHE A 121 -14.46 -14.62 -1.81
N ALA A 122 -14.40 -15.71 -1.01
CA ALA A 122 -15.24 -16.90 -1.20
C ALA A 122 -16.75 -16.63 -1.06
N ARG A 123 -17.12 -15.61 -0.28
CA ARG A 123 -18.54 -15.21 -0.08
C ARG A 123 -18.98 -14.08 -1.00
N ALA A 124 -18.05 -13.43 -1.71
CA ALA A 124 -18.38 -12.33 -2.61
C ALA A 124 -19.10 -12.87 -3.84
N ASN A 125 -20.20 -12.22 -4.16
CA ASN A 125 -20.93 -12.57 -5.36
C ASN A 125 -20.30 -11.88 -6.60
N PRO A 126 -20.42 -12.46 -7.81
CA PRO A 126 -19.85 -11.88 -9.03
C PRO A 126 -20.30 -10.44 -9.31
N VAL A 127 -21.49 -10.03 -8.83
CA VAL A 127 -22.00 -8.66 -9.00
C VAL A 127 -21.18 -7.65 -8.20
N THR A 128 -20.72 -8.03 -6.99
CA THR A 128 -19.85 -7.17 -6.17
C THR A 128 -18.48 -6.97 -6.81
N ARG A 129 -18.03 -7.95 -7.61
CA ARG A 129 -16.75 -7.92 -8.31
C ARG A 129 -15.60 -7.46 -7.41
N LEU A 130 -15.40 -8.20 -6.33
CA LEU A 130 -14.39 -7.91 -5.33
C LEU A 130 -12.99 -8.09 -5.92
N GLY A 131 -12.17 -7.03 -5.87
CA GLY A 131 -10.80 -7.06 -6.38
C GLY A 131 -9.75 -7.04 -5.28
N ILE A 132 -10.07 -6.37 -4.17
CA ILE A 132 -9.15 -6.16 -3.04
C ILE A 132 -9.90 -6.37 -1.74
N VAL A 133 -9.26 -7.06 -0.80
CA VAL A 133 -9.62 -7.01 0.62
C VAL A 133 -8.50 -6.27 1.37
N CYS A 134 -8.87 -5.33 2.24
CA CYS A 134 -7.94 -4.56 3.07
C CYS A 134 -8.25 -4.75 4.55
N VAL A 135 -7.35 -4.32 5.41
CA VAL A 135 -7.51 -4.35 6.87
C VAL A 135 -8.62 -3.41 7.36
N ASP A 136 -9.20 -3.72 8.51
CA ASP A 136 -10.24 -2.89 9.15
C ASP A 136 -9.63 -1.72 9.93
N ALA A 137 -8.48 -1.92 10.55
CA ALA A 137 -7.82 -0.86 11.31
C ALA A 137 -6.30 -0.88 11.14
N VAL A 138 -5.69 0.26 11.40
CA VAL A 138 -4.23 0.45 11.45
C VAL A 138 -3.90 1.13 12.77
N ASN A 139 -3.22 0.43 13.67
CA ASN A 139 -2.90 0.91 15.03
C ASN A 139 -4.15 1.43 15.77
N GLY A 140 -5.26 0.72 15.67
CA GLY A 140 -6.54 1.08 16.27
C GLY A 140 -7.34 2.17 15.53
N ALA A 141 -6.80 2.75 14.45
CA ALA A 141 -7.54 3.71 13.62
C ALA A 141 -8.35 2.95 12.55
N PRO A 142 -9.70 2.93 12.63
CA PRO A 142 -10.50 2.11 11.75
C PRO A 142 -10.58 2.65 10.33
N ALA A 143 -10.67 1.75 9.35
CA ALA A 143 -11.16 2.07 8.02
C ALA A 143 -12.63 2.48 8.13
N LEU A 144 -13.04 3.49 7.38
CA LEU A 144 -14.42 3.98 7.39
C LEU A 144 -15.14 3.57 6.10
N PRO A 145 -15.88 2.44 6.09
CA PRO A 145 -16.66 2.02 4.94
C PRO A 145 -17.68 3.10 4.57
N THR A 146 -17.77 3.39 3.27
CA THR A 146 -18.72 4.37 2.72
C THR A 146 -19.93 3.70 2.10
N TRP A 147 -19.84 2.40 1.84
CA TRP A 147 -20.92 1.56 1.31
C TRP A 147 -20.90 0.19 1.99
N VAL A 148 -22.02 -0.51 1.87
CA VAL A 148 -22.15 -1.93 2.26
C VAL A 148 -22.58 -2.71 1.02
N SER A 149 -21.90 -3.84 0.77
CA SER A 149 -22.27 -4.72 -0.35
C SER A 149 -23.54 -5.52 -0.02
N PRO A 150 -24.20 -6.14 -1.02
CA PRO A 150 -25.36 -7.03 -0.77
C PRO A 150 -25.04 -8.18 0.20
N GLU A 151 -23.79 -8.63 0.26
CA GLU A 151 -23.31 -9.69 1.15
C GLU A 151 -23.00 -9.18 2.57
N GLY A 152 -23.14 -7.88 2.82
CA GLY A 152 -22.87 -7.24 4.10
C GLY A 152 -21.42 -6.80 4.33
N PHE A 153 -20.56 -6.80 3.30
CA PHE A 153 -19.18 -6.32 3.43
C PHE A 153 -19.13 -4.79 3.43
N GLY A 154 -18.37 -4.22 4.36
CA GLY A 154 -18.01 -2.80 4.32
C GLY A 154 -17.09 -2.53 3.14
N LEU A 155 -17.47 -1.58 2.28
CA LEU A 155 -16.69 -1.19 1.10
C LEU A 155 -16.08 0.20 1.28
N VAL A 156 -14.80 0.33 0.93
CA VAL A 156 -14.06 1.59 1.04
C VAL A 156 -13.66 2.13 -0.34
N PRO A 157 -13.56 3.46 -0.48
CA PRO A 157 -13.09 4.06 -1.73
C PRO A 157 -11.58 3.90 -1.96
N GLU A 158 -10.81 3.88 -0.88
CA GLU A 158 -9.36 3.75 -0.88
C GLU A 158 -8.91 3.19 0.47
N ALA A 159 -7.76 2.53 0.49
CA ALA A 159 -7.09 2.03 1.68
C ALA A 159 -5.57 2.04 1.44
N ILE A 160 -4.78 1.88 2.49
CA ILE A 160 -3.31 1.73 2.37
C ILE A 160 -2.98 0.36 1.79
N GLN A 161 -1.88 0.27 1.04
CA GLN A 161 -1.52 -0.95 0.33
C GLN A 161 -1.05 -2.08 1.23
N THR A 162 -0.50 -1.77 2.41
CA THR A 162 -0.07 -2.81 3.35
C THR A 162 -1.29 -3.55 3.90
N GLY A 163 -1.30 -4.87 3.77
CA GLY A 163 -2.45 -5.73 4.04
C GLY A 163 -3.42 -5.88 2.85
N PHE A 164 -3.13 -5.38 1.65
CA PHE A 164 -3.97 -5.72 0.49
C PHE A 164 -3.87 -7.20 0.16
N VAL A 165 -5.00 -7.87 0.09
CA VAL A 165 -5.15 -9.16 -0.60
C VAL A 165 -5.83 -8.87 -1.92
N ILE A 166 -5.10 -9.07 -3.03
CA ILE A 166 -5.52 -8.67 -4.38
C ILE A 166 -5.75 -9.93 -5.21
N SER A 167 -6.93 -10.06 -5.83
CA SER A 167 -7.20 -11.18 -6.73
C SER A 167 -6.40 -11.06 -8.03
N ARG A 168 -6.03 -12.21 -8.61
CA ARG A 168 -5.39 -12.29 -9.93
C ARG A 168 -6.17 -11.49 -10.97
N GLU A 169 -7.49 -11.66 -11.04
CA GLU A 169 -8.32 -10.92 -11.99
C GLU A 169 -8.17 -9.39 -11.83
N CYS A 170 -8.09 -8.91 -10.59
CA CYS A 170 -7.88 -7.50 -10.32
C CYS A 170 -6.51 -7.02 -10.79
N LEU A 171 -5.44 -7.81 -10.61
CA LEU A 171 -4.10 -7.49 -11.11
C LEU A 171 -4.03 -7.50 -12.64
N GLU A 172 -4.59 -8.49 -13.28
CA GLU A 172 -4.57 -8.63 -14.74
C GLU A 172 -5.39 -7.53 -15.44
N ARG A 173 -6.60 -7.26 -14.97
CA ARG A 173 -7.50 -6.24 -15.57
C ARG A 173 -7.28 -4.85 -14.99
N GLY A 174 -6.95 -4.76 -13.70
CA GLY A 174 -6.62 -3.51 -12.99
C GLY A 174 -5.26 -2.95 -13.39
N GLY A 175 -4.35 -3.82 -13.83
CA GLY A 175 -2.94 -3.49 -14.07
C GLY A 175 -2.16 -3.38 -12.76
N LEU A 176 -0.86 -3.24 -12.88
CA LEU A 176 0.08 -3.14 -11.76
C LEU A 176 0.13 -1.70 -11.21
N PHE A 177 0.89 -1.47 -10.14
CA PHE A 177 1.07 -0.14 -9.53
C PHE A 177 1.72 0.86 -10.48
N ASP A 178 1.39 2.15 -10.38
CA ASP A 178 1.98 3.21 -11.23
C ASP A 178 3.41 3.53 -10.77
N GLU A 179 4.42 2.92 -11.38
CA GLU A 179 5.84 3.08 -11.05
C GLU A 179 6.33 4.53 -11.14
N ARG A 180 5.63 5.39 -11.88
CA ARG A 180 5.97 6.80 -12.06
C ARG A 180 5.73 7.63 -10.80
N LEU A 181 4.96 7.10 -9.83
CA LEU A 181 4.71 7.77 -8.55
C LEU A 181 5.89 7.63 -7.59
N VAL A 182 6.66 6.56 -7.68
CA VAL A 182 7.84 6.26 -6.86
C VAL A 182 7.47 5.90 -5.41
N ILE A 183 6.93 6.84 -4.65
CA ILE A 183 6.48 6.70 -3.26
C ILE A 183 5.34 7.69 -3.00
N ASP A 184 4.49 7.38 -2.03
CA ASP A 184 3.27 8.13 -1.66
C ASP A 184 2.23 8.18 -2.79
N CYS A 185 0.96 8.06 -2.45
CA CYS A 185 -0.18 7.99 -3.37
C CYS A 185 -0.21 6.78 -4.33
N VAL A 186 0.68 5.81 -4.18
CA VAL A 186 0.73 4.58 -5.02
C VAL A 186 -0.52 3.74 -4.79
N ASP A 187 -0.89 3.56 -3.52
CA ASP A 187 -2.11 2.91 -3.06
C ASP A 187 -3.38 3.65 -3.49
N THR A 188 -3.43 4.95 -3.28
CA THR A 188 -4.56 5.81 -3.68
C THR A 188 -4.81 5.72 -5.19
N GLU A 189 -3.75 5.86 -6.01
CA GLU A 189 -3.85 5.71 -7.47
C GLU A 189 -4.43 4.35 -7.84
N TYR A 190 -3.87 3.29 -7.24
CA TYR A 190 -4.28 1.91 -7.53
C TYR A 190 -5.75 1.68 -7.18
N CYS A 191 -6.18 2.09 -5.97
CA CYS A 191 -7.58 2.02 -5.54
C CYS A 191 -8.54 2.75 -6.48
N LEU A 192 -8.20 3.98 -6.87
CA LEU A 192 -9.02 4.76 -7.79
C LEU A 192 -9.14 4.09 -9.16
N ARG A 193 -8.04 3.58 -9.68
CA ARG A 193 -7.97 2.94 -11.01
C ARG A 193 -8.68 1.61 -11.07
N VAL A 194 -8.51 0.72 -10.09
CA VAL A 194 -9.22 -0.58 -10.09
C VAL A 194 -10.73 -0.39 -9.91
N ARG A 195 -11.15 0.62 -9.15
CA ARG A 195 -12.56 0.99 -9.02
C ARG A 195 -13.15 1.55 -10.33
N ASP A 196 -12.38 2.28 -11.13
CA ASP A 196 -12.80 2.72 -12.47
C ASP A 196 -13.00 1.54 -13.42
N ARG A 197 -12.35 0.41 -13.14
CA ARG A 197 -12.53 -0.86 -13.87
C ARG A 197 -13.60 -1.77 -13.29
N GLY A 198 -14.39 -1.24 -12.35
CA GLY A 198 -15.56 -1.92 -11.78
C GLY A 198 -15.27 -2.79 -10.55
N PHE A 199 -14.01 -2.91 -10.11
CA PHE A 199 -13.69 -3.66 -8.90
C PHE A 199 -14.12 -2.92 -7.62
N ARG A 200 -14.29 -3.67 -6.52
CA ARG A 200 -14.57 -3.14 -5.19
C ARG A 200 -13.46 -3.51 -4.22
N ILE A 201 -13.36 -2.73 -3.15
CA ILE A 201 -12.41 -2.92 -2.07
C ILE A 201 -13.21 -3.17 -0.80
N ALA A 202 -13.13 -4.36 -0.24
CA ALA A 202 -13.84 -4.74 0.99
C ALA A 202 -12.90 -4.67 2.20
N VAL A 203 -13.48 -4.42 3.36
CA VAL A 203 -12.77 -4.38 4.64
C VAL A 203 -12.89 -5.74 5.33
N ALA A 204 -11.77 -6.30 5.77
CA ALA A 204 -11.72 -7.49 6.61
C ALA A 204 -12.04 -7.09 8.06
N LYS A 205 -13.33 -7.03 8.40
CA LYS A 205 -13.84 -6.55 9.69
C LYS A 205 -13.18 -7.26 10.87
N GLY A 206 -12.75 -6.46 11.85
CA GLY A 206 -12.14 -6.94 13.09
C GLY A 206 -10.63 -7.16 12.99
N THR A 207 -10.00 -6.88 11.86
CA THR A 207 -8.55 -6.99 11.69
C THR A 207 -7.87 -5.65 11.96
N ASP A 208 -6.86 -5.63 12.81
CA ASP A 208 -6.05 -4.44 13.10
C ASP A 208 -4.57 -4.80 12.92
N ILE A 209 -3.88 -4.04 12.08
CA ILE A 209 -2.45 -4.22 11.85
C ILE A 209 -1.64 -3.22 12.66
N ARG A 210 -0.47 -3.67 13.11
CA ARG A 210 0.56 -2.77 13.63
C ARG A 210 1.47 -2.36 12.48
N HIS A 211 1.52 -1.05 12.23
CA HIS A 211 2.32 -0.48 11.16
C HIS A 211 3.03 0.78 11.65
N SER A 212 4.28 0.97 11.26
CA SER A 212 5.06 2.15 11.66
C SER A 212 4.54 3.40 10.94
N ILE A 213 3.74 4.19 11.63
CA ILE A 213 3.19 5.45 11.07
C ILE A 213 4.24 6.57 11.22
N GLY A 214 5.39 6.46 10.59
CA GLY A 214 6.37 7.54 10.50
C GLY A 214 6.64 8.31 11.83
N ARG A 215 7.33 9.43 11.76
CA ARG A 215 7.68 10.25 12.94
C ARG A 215 6.58 11.27 13.26
N ARG A 216 6.31 11.48 14.53
CA ARG A 216 5.50 12.62 14.98
C ARG A 216 6.41 13.79 15.39
N ALA A 217 6.01 15.02 15.05
CA ALA A 217 6.67 16.23 15.46
C ALA A 217 5.72 17.10 16.27
N GLU A 218 6.26 17.94 17.15
CA GLU A 218 5.48 18.91 17.91
C GLU A 218 4.95 20.02 17.00
N LEU A 219 3.70 20.40 17.21
CA LEU A 219 3.07 21.52 16.50
C LEU A 219 3.56 22.85 17.11
N ARG A 220 4.53 23.48 16.44
CA ARG A 220 5.17 24.73 16.86
C ARG A 220 5.20 25.77 15.72
N PRO A 221 4.05 26.33 15.30
CA PRO A 221 4.02 27.37 14.28
C PRO A 221 4.97 28.52 14.68
N PHE A 222 5.93 28.79 13.81
CA PHE A 222 6.96 29.81 14.05
C PHE A 222 7.73 29.67 15.38
N GLY A 223 7.79 28.44 15.95
CA GLY A 223 8.45 28.14 17.22
C GLY A 223 7.53 28.16 18.45
N ILE A 224 6.31 28.66 18.34
CA ILE A 224 5.36 28.75 19.44
C ILE A 224 4.61 27.42 19.61
N PRO A 225 4.68 26.74 20.78
CA PRO A 225 4.01 25.47 20.98
C PRO A 225 2.50 25.64 21.09
N VAL A 226 1.76 24.88 20.24
CA VAL A 226 0.31 24.73 20.39
C VAL A 226 0.05 23.65 21.45
N ARG A 227 -0.71 23.96 22.48
CA ARG A 227 -1.01 23.03 23.57
C ARG A 227 -2.47 22.61 23.55
N HIS A 228 -2.72 21.34 23.87
CA HIS A 228 -4.08 20.85 24.12
C HIS A 228 -4.65 21.53 25.36
N ARG A 229 -5.88 22.03 25.25
CA ARG A 229 -6.53 22.82 26.30
C ARG A 229 -6.71 22.04 27.62
N GLU A 230 -7.03 20.77 27.53
CA GLU A 230 -7.32 19.92 28.70
C GLU A 230 -6.06 19.32 29.33
N SER A 231 -5.13 18.81 28.52
CA SER A 231 -3.94 18.08 29.02
C SER A 231 -2.70 18.96 29.19
N GLY A 232 -2.70 20.19 28.66
CA GLY A 232 -1.53 21.07 28.62
C GLY A 232 -0.35 20.56 27.76
N ARG A 233 -0.44 19.35 27.24
CA ARG A 233 0.60 18.73 26.39
C ARG A 233 0.70 19.45 25.05
N VAL A 234 1.92 19.52 24.49
CA VAL A 234 2.11 20.09 23.16
C VAL A 234 1.44 19.17 22.14
N ALA A 235 0.61 19.75 21.27
CA ALA A 235 -0.02 19.03 20.18
C ALA A 235 1.05 18.50 19.21
N THR A 236 0.80 17.36 18.61
CA THR A 236 1.72 16.75 17.64
C THR A 236 1.02 16.52 16.32
N TYR A 237 1.78 16.49 15.24
CA TYR A 237 1.31 16.14 13.90
C TYR A 237 2.21 15.08 13.27
N GLN A 238 1.70 14.40 12.24
CA GLN A 238 2.49 13.43 11.49
C GLN A 238 3.51 14.17 10.61
N TYR A 239 4.79 13.95 10.91
CA TYR A 239 5.89 14.56 10.18
C TYR A 239 6.31 13.70 9.00
N HIS A 240 6.48 14.33 7.85
CA HIS A 240 7.11 13.75 6.69
C HIS A 240 8.38 14.52 6.35
N SER A 241 9.47 13.80 6.01
CA SER A 241 10.71 14.44 5.56
C SER A 241 10.46 15.31 4.32
N PRO A 242 11.32 16.32 4.05
CA PRO A 242 11.19 17.13 2.83
C PRO A 242 11.19 16.27 1.55
N PHE A 243 11.97 15.17 1.52
CA PHE A 243 11.96 14.20 0.44
C PHE A 243 10.55 13.62 0.21
N ARG A 244 9.88 13.13 1.24
CA ARG A 244 8.50 12.61 1.11
C ARG A 244 7.51 13.74 0.80
N ARG A 245 7.68 14.94 1.37
CA ARG A 245 6.80 16.08 1.07
C ARG A 245 6.81 16.48 -0.40
N TYR A 246 7.96 16.37 -1.05
CA TYR A 246 8.03 16.57 -2.50
C TYR A 246 7.10 15.59 -3.25
N TYR A 247 7.17 14.29 -2.92
CA TYR A 247 6.33 13.29 -3.60
C TYR A 247 4.86 13.44 -3.23
N ILE A 248 4.54 13.67 -1.97
CA ILE A 248 3.17 13.92 -1.51
C ILE A 248 2.56 15.09 -2.28
N ALA A 249 3.26 16.23 -2.37
CA ALA A 249 2.78 17.40 -3.10
C ALA A 249 2.60 17.10 -4.60
N ARG A 250 3.63 16.54 -5.24
CA ARG A 250 3.61 16.22 -6.67
C ARG A 250 2.51 15.23 -7.04
N ASN A 251 2.44 14.12 -6.31
CA ASN A 251 1.56 13.02 -6.66
C ASN A 251 0.09 13.37 -6.39
N ASN A 252 -0.21 14.04 -5.25
CA ASN A 252 -1.58 14.49 -4.99
C ASN A 252 -2.07 15.48 -6.05
N ILE A 253 -1.25 16.45 -6.47
CA ILE A 253 -1.63 17.37 -7.56
C ILE A 253 -1.88 16.62 -8.86
N ASP A 254 -1.00 15.67 -9.25
CA ASP A 254 -1.23 14.86 -10.46
C ASP A 254 -2.53 14.03 -10.37
N LEU A 255 -2.81 13.42 -9.21
CA LEU A 255 -4.06 12.66 -8.99
C LEU A 255 -5.29 13.56 -8.96
N VAL A 256 -5.21 14.72 -8.34
CA VAL A 256 -6.29 15.73 -8.36
C VAL A 256 -6.63 16.12 -9.78
N LEU A 257 -5.63 16.45 -10.60
CA LEU A 257 -5.84 16.82 -11.99
C LEU A 257 -6.45 15.70 -12.84
N ARG A 258 -6.08 14.43 -12.57
CA ARG A 258 -6.67 13.26 -13.25
C ARG A 258 -8.13 13.02 -12.87
N ASN A 259 -8.54 13.43 -11.67
CA ASN A 259 -9.85 13.10 -11.10
C ASN A 259 -10.79 14.31 -10.96
N LEU A 260 -10.38 15.49 -11.40
CA LEU A 260 -11.07 16.76 -11.16
C LEU A 260 -12.56 16.72 -11.55
N THR A 261 -12.87 16.17 -12.71
CA THR A 261 -14.24 16.07 -13.24
C THR A 261 -14.96 14.81 -12.79
N ARG A 262 -14.22 13.70 -12.58
CA ARG A 262 -14.82 12.39 -12.27
C ARG A 262 -15.18 12.22 -10.79
N ARG A 263 -14.43 12.88 -9.89
CA ARG A 263 -14.53 12.70 -8.43
C ARG A 263 -14.38 14.03 -7.66
N PRO A 264 -15.23 15.04 -7.91
CA PRO A 264 -15.07 16.38 -7.33
C PRO A 264 -15.07 16.38 -5.80
N ARG A 265 -15.90 15.52 -5.15
CA ARG A 265 -15.92 15.40 -3.68
C ARG A 265 -14.62 14.84 -3.12
N TRP A 266 -14.06 13.84 -3.76
CA TRP A 266 -12.75 13.27 -3.38
C TRP A 266 -11.65 14.32 -3.56
N VAL A 267 -11.62 15.02 -4.68
CA VAL A 267 -10.69 16.12 -4.97
C VAL A 267 -10.74 17.20 -3.88
N ALA A 268 -11.93 17.63 -3.49
CA ALA A 268 -12.09 18.64 -2.43
C ALA A 268 -11.58 18.13 -1.07
N ALA A 269 -11.84 16.87 -0.73
CA ALA A 269 -11.37 16.26 0.51
C ALA A 269 -9.83 16.15 0.55
N VAL A 270 -9.21 15.66 -0.53
CA VAL A 270 -7.75 15.57 -0.67
C VAL A 270 -7.12 16.96 -0.65
N ALA A 271 -7.62 17.92 -1.42
CA ALA A 271 -7.10 19.28 -1.45
C ALA A 271 -7.11 19.92 -0.04
N ARG A 272 -8.22 19.78 0.70
CA ARG A 272 -8.30 20.30 2.09
C ARG A 272 -7.30 19.62 3.02
N ARG A 273 -7.21 18.30 2.99
CA ARG A 273 -6.30 17.52 3.85
C ARG A 273 -4.85 17.87 3.57
N GLU A 274 -4.45 17.83 2.30
CA GLU A 274 -3.05 18.04 1.91
C GLU A 274 -2.61 19.49 2.08
N THR A 275 -3.47 20.47 1.75
CA THR A 275 -3.16 21.89 2.00
C THR A 275 -2.91 22.15 3.50
N GLY A 276 -3.75 21.61 4.38
CA GLY A 276 -3.53 21.70 5.82
C GLY A 276 -2.20 21.08 6.27
N GLY A 277 -1.89 19.87 5.80
CA GLY A 277 -0.63 19.18 6.09
C GLY A 277 0.61 19.92 5.55
N MET A 278 0.52 20.53 4.38
CA MET A 278 1.59 21.33 3.78
C MET A 278 1.84 22.61 4.59
N ILE A 279 0.80 23.35 4.95
CA ILE A 279 0.90 24.57 5.79
C ILE A 279 1.57 24.23 7.13
N VAL A 280 1.08 23.20 7.82
CA VAL A 280 1.67 22.75 9.08
C VAL A 280 3.16 22.41 8.93
N SER A 281 3.54 21.72 7.85
CA SER A 281 4.94 21.35 7.60
C SER A 281 5.83 22.57 7.33
N MET A 282 5.32 23.57 6.63
CA MET A 282 6.06 24.80 6.34
C MET A 282 6.25 25.69 7.57
N VAL A 283 5.24 25.77 8.46
CA VAL A 283 5.30 26.69 9.60
C VAL A 283 5.82 26.06 10.89
N SER A 284 5.66 24.74 11.07
CA SER A 284 6.00 24.01 12.30
C SER A 284 7.09 22.97 12.12
N GLY A 285 7.36 22.53 10.88
CA GLY A 285 8.30 21.44 10.61
C GLY A 285 9.75 21.78 10.93
N PRO A 286 10.56 20.80 11.31
CA PRO A 286 12.00 20.92 11.19
C PRO A 286 12.38 21.11 9.71
N GLN A 287 13.53 21.76 9.45
CA GLN A 287 14.02 22.03 8.09
C GLN A 287 13.03 22.83 7.22
N ARG A 288 12.43 23.90 7.74
CA ARG A 288 11.37 24.68 7.07
C ARG A 288 11.69 25.08 5.66
N THR A 289 12.90 25.56 5.39
CA THR A 289 13.36 25.96 4.04
C THR A 289 13.33 24.79 3.08
N ALA A 290 13.82 23.64 3.51
CA ALA A 290 13.76 22.39 2.71
C ALA A 290 12.30 21.93 2.50
N GLN A 291 11.43 22.07 3.52
CA GLN A 291 9.99 21.77 3.38
C GLN A 291 9.33 22.68 2.34
N VAL A 292 9.56 23.99 2.40
CA VAL A 292 9.01 24.96 1.44
C VAL A 292 9.51 24.64 0.03
N LEU A 293 10.83 24.41 -0.15
CA LEU A 293 11.41 24.08 -1.45
C LEU A 293 10.83 22.77 -2.02
N ALA A 294 10.73 21.74 -1.18
CA ALA A 294 10.18 20.43 -1.57
C ALA A 294 8.71 20.54 -1.99
N ILE A 295 7.88 21.21 -1.19
CA ILE A 295 6.44 21.38 -1.47
C ILE A 295 6.23 22.22 -2.73
N THR A 296 6.90 23.36 -2.86
CA THR A 296 6.77 24.26 -4.02
C THR A 296 7.17 23.55 -5.30
N THR A 297 8.37 22.92 -5.31
CA THR A 297 8.85 22.19 -6.48
C THR A 297 7.97 20.98 -6.79
N GLY A 298 7.52 20.24 -5.76
CA GLY A 298 6.58 19.13 -5.92
C GLY A 298 5.26 19.58 -6.55
N THR A 299 4.69 20.68 -6.07
CA THR A 299 3.46 21.28 -6.64
C THR A 299 3.65 21.66 -8.12
N ILE A 300 4.74 22.36 -8.44
CA ILE A 300 5.04 22.75 -9.84
C ILE A 300 5.20 21.50 -10.72
N HIS A 301 5.93 20.48 -10.26
CA HIS A 301 6.11 19.24 -11.01
C HIS A 301 4.79 18.46 -11.15
N GLY A 302 3.91 18.48 -10.14
CA GLY A 302 2.57 17.91 -10.22
C GLY A 302 1.71 18.59 -11.29
N LEU A 303 1.68 19.93 -11.31
CA LEU A 303 0.98 20.73 -12.32
C LEU A 303 1.50 20.47 -13.73
N LEU A 304 2.82 20.35 -13.88
CA LEU A 304 3.47 20.03 -15.15
C LEU A 304 3.44 18.53 -15.50
N ARG A 305 2.80 17.70 -14.65
CA ARG A 305 2.75 16.24 -14.78
C ARG A 305 4.11 15.57 -14.94
N ARG A 306 5.15 16.14 -14.36
CA ARG A 306 6.47 15.52 -14.25
C ARG A 306 6.44 14.40 -13.23
N ARG A 307 6.76 13.18 -13.65
CA ARG A 307 6.70 11.96 -12.83
C ARG A 307 8.07 11.31 -12.75
N GLY A 308 8.18 10.23 -11.96
CA GLY A 308 9.43 9.50 -11.76
C GLY A 308 10.27 10.06 -10.62
N MET A 309 11.55 9.75 -10.60
CA MET A 309 12.46 10.11 -9.51
C MET A 309 12.63 11.62 -9.36
N ILE A 310 12.78 12.05 -8.10
CA ILE A 310 13.10 13.44 -7.76
C ILE A 310 14.40 13.88 -8.45
N PRO A 311 14.50 15.11 -8.99
CA PRO A 311 15.74 15.60 -9.59
C PRO A 311 16.92 15.56 -8.61
N ARG A 312 18.09 15.14 -9.07
CA ARG A 312 19.30 15.00 -8.23
C ARG A 312 19.67 16.29 -7.51
N TRP A 313 19.57 17.44 -8.18
CA TRP A 313 19.85 18.75 -7.58
C TRP A 313 18.91 19.06 -6.41
N LEU A 314 17.60 18.76 -6.56
CA LEU A 314 16.63 19.00 -5.50
C LEU A 314 16.86 18.05 -4.33
N LYS A 315 17.10 16.76 -4.61
CA LYS A 315 17.42 15.78 -3.56
C LYS A 315 18.60 16.27 -2.70
N ALA A 316 19.68 16.72 -3.32
CA ALA A 316 20.87 17.23 -2.63
C ALA A 316 20.62 18.47 -1.75
N LEU A 317 19.59 19.27 -2.08
CA LEU A 317 19.25 20.48 -1.30
C LEU A 317 18.29 20.22 -0.13
N ILE A 318 17.56 19.10 -0.14
CA ILE A 318 16.51 18.84 0.85
C ILE A 318 16.77 17.60 1.73
N THR A 319 17.85 16.85 1.48
CA THR A 319 18.35 15.75 2.32
C THR A 319 19.66 16.11 2.98
#